data_9c7c0945c46906d30568d629e4e31dc2
#
_entry.id   9c7c0945c46906d30568d629e4e31dc2
#
_cell.length_a   1.000
_cell.length_b   1.000
_cell.length_c   1.000
_cell.angle_alpha   90.00
_cell.angle_beta   90.00
_cell.angle_gamma   90.00
#
_symmetry.space_group_name_H-M   'P 1'
#
loop_
_entity.id
_entity.type
_entity.pdbx_description
1 polymer ?
#
loop_
_entity_poly.entity_id
_entity_poly.type
_entity_poly.pdbx_seq_one_letter_code
_entity_poly.pdbx_strand_id
1 'polypeptide(L)'
;MLNCAHVESERTGVAASRPSFARYAIYFPPRPGTALAAFGRSWFGRANDGATLQAFSDAGFAGTGFAKIASVPGRYTGLHALFKAPFALRDGVALDALKSRLVSFASRRKPAETGPLTLARAGRFLVLRPVEPTPPLEWLAAQCVGAFDDFAAPTTETERSAHASPNLSDYQRLLLESFGDPFVLSEYRFYITLTGPLDATHLERVSQALWPVLEEICASGVTVDGLSLFGDSGSRPPMRLIGRYRLGA
;
A
#
# COMPACT_ATOMS: atom_id res chain seq x y z
N MET A 1 -22.36 -37.18 -56.81
CA MET A 1 -21.09 -36.85 -56.15
C MET A 1 -21.24 -35.49 -55.50
N LEU A 2 -21.58 -35.49 -54.23
CA LEU A 2 -21.75 -34.25 -53.43
C LEU A 2 -20.63 -34.23 -52.38
N ASN A 3 -19.78 -33.22 -52.51
CA ASN A 3 -18.59 -33.00 -51.68
C ASN A 3 -19.02 -32.21 -50.42
N CYS A 4 -19.02 -32.86 -49.26
CA CYS A 4 -19.22 -32.20 -47.99
C CYS A 4 -17.91 -31.55 -47.54
N ALA A 5 -17.84 -30.22 -47.60
CA ALA A 5 -16.78 -29.46 -46.98
C ALA A 5 -16.97 -29.40 -45.46
N HIS A 6 -16.03 -29.96 -44.71
CA HIS A 6 -15.90 -29.78 -43.26
C HIS A 6 -15.43 -28.36 -43.00
N VAL A 7 -16.24 -27.60 -42.28
CA VAL A 7 -15.85 -26.35 -41.68
C VAL A 7 -15.29 -26.66 -40.28
N GLU A 8 -13.98 -26.63 -40.16
CA GLU A 8 -13.30 -26.62 -38.86
C GLU A 8 -13.47 -25.25 -38.25
N SER A 9 -14.23 -25.21 -37.15
CA SER A 9 -14.35 -24.03 -36.29
C SER A 9 -13.08 -23.91 -35.46
N GLU A 10 -12.16 -23.05 -35.90
CA GLU A 10 -11.04 -22.60 -35.06
C GLU A 10 -11.58 -21.86 -33.83
N ARG A 11 -11.56 -22.53 -32.69
CA ARG A 11 -11.70 -21.88 -31.38
C ARG A 11 -10.41 -21.11 -31.13
N THR A 12 -10.39 -19.85 -31.47
CA THR A 12 -9.37 -18.90 -31.03
C THR A 12 -9.47 -18.79 -29.51
N GLY A 13 -8.72 -19.60 -28.80
CA GLY A 13 -8.48 -19.44 -27.37
C GLY A 13 -7.74 -18.13 -27.15
N VAL A 14 -8.43 -17.14 -26.62
CA VAL A 14 -7.79 -15.93 -26.09
C VAL A 14 -6.89 -16.41 -24.95
N ALA A 15 -5.60 -16.53 -25.23
CA ALA A 15 -4.60 -16.80 -24.23
C ALA A 15 -4.67 -15.64 -23.20
N ALA A 16 -5.12 -15.95 -21.99
CA ALA A 16 -5.09 -15.02 -20.88
C ALA A 16 -3.63 -14.54 -20.74
N SER A 17 -3.37 -13.28 -21.05
CA SER A 17 -2.04 -12.70 -20.91
C SER A 17 -1.59 -12.89 -19.46
N ARG A 18 -0.41 -13.49 -19.25
CA ARG A 18 0.19 -13.62 -17.92
C ARG A 18 0.16 -12.25 -17.23
N PRO A 19 -0.26 -12.18 -15.96
CA PRO A 19 -0.27 -10.91 -15.24
C PRO A 19 1.12 -10.28 -15.31
N SER A 20 1.20 -9.00 -15.65
CA SER A 20 2.47 -8.28 -15.78
C SER A 20 3.20 -8.11 -14.44
N PHE A 21 2.53 -8.44 -13.34
CA PHE A 21 3.02 -8.37 -11.96
C PHE A 21 2.70 -9.67 -11.22
N ALA A 22 3.61 -10.08 -10.34
CA ALA A 22 3.42 -11.25 -9.48
C ALA A 22 2.40 -10.98 -8.35
N ARG A 23 2.37 -9.75 -7.86
CA ARG A 23 1.50 -9.33 -6.74
C ARG A 23 0.95 -7.92 -6.96
N TYR A 24 -0.18 -7.65 -6.34
CA TYR A 24 -0.87 -6.37 -6.37
C TYR A 24 -1.15 -5.90 -4.94
N ALA A 25 -1.21 -4.59 -4.73
CA ALA A 25 -1.58 -4.00 -3.45
C ALA A 25 -2.45 -2.77 -3.66
N ILE A 26 -3.30 -2.46 -2.69
CA ILE A 26 -4.11 -1.25 -2.70
C ILE A 26 -3.63 -0.33 -1.59
N TYR A 27 -3.09 0.82 -1.98
CA TYR A 27 -2.50 1.81 -1.11
C TYR A 27 -3.14 3.17 -1.29
N PHE A 28 -2.98 4.01 -0.29
CA PHE A 28 -3.15 5.46 -0.40
C PHE A 28 -1.78 6.13 -0.34
N PRO A 29 -1.18 6.55 -1.44
CA PRO A 29 -0.05 7.46 -1.45
C PRO A 29 -0.56 8.90 -1.32
N PRO A 30 0.14 9.80 -0.60
CA PRO A 30 -0.20 11.22 -0.56
C PRO A 30 -0.31 11.81 -1.97
N ARG A 31 -1.27 12.70 -2.15
CA ARG A 31 -1.52 13.33 -3.45
C ARG A 31 -0.32 14.17 -3.89
N PRO A 32 0.13 14.06 -5.16
CA PRO A 32 1.15 14.93 -5.70
C PRO A 32 0.81 16.43 -5.50
N GLY A 33 1.81 17.24 -5.15
CA GLY A 33 1.60 18.66 -4.86
C GLY A 33 1.30 18.98 -3.40
N THR A 34 1.02 17.99 -2.54
CA THR A 34 0.87 18.21 -1.10
C THR A 34 2.23 18.27 -0.38
N ALA A 35 2.27 18.95 0.77
CA ALA A 35 3.47 19.02 1.60
C ALA A 35 3.96 17.64 2.03
N LEU A 36 3.05 16.73 2.40
CA LEU A 36 3.39 15.35 2.77
C LEU A 36 3.99 14.58 1.58
N ALA A 37 3.48 14.77 0.36
CA ALA A 37 4.08 14.15 -0.83
C ALA A 37 5.47 14.72 -1.14
N ALA A 38 5.67 16.03 -0.95
CA ALA A 38 6.97 16.67 -1.10
C ALA A 38 7.97 16.15 -0.07
N PHE A 39 7.57 16.06 1.20
CA PHE A 39 8.36 15.44 2.25
C PHE A 39 8.73 13.98 1.88
N GLY A 40 7.76 13.17 1.47
CA GLY A 40 8.02 11.77 1.09
C GLY A 40 9.03 11.63 -0.04
N ARG A 41 8.97 12.52 -1.04
CA ARG A 41 9.98 12.54 -2.12
C ARG A 41 11.37 12.85 -1.59
N SER A 42 11.50 13.85 -0.75
CA SER A 42 12.79 14.20 -0.12
C SER A 42 13.29 13.09 0.80
N TRP A 43 12.38 12.51 1.60
CA TRP A 43 12.72 11.49 2.59
C TRP A 43 13.17 10.16 1.98
N PHE A 44 12.49 9.65 0.95
CA PHE A 44 12.85 8.38 0.31
C PHE A 44 13.67 8.52 -0.97
N GLY A 45 13.87 9.73 -1.46
CA GLY A 45 14.53 9.97 -2.74
C GLY A 45 13.73 9.47 -3.94
N ARG A 46 12.42 9.27 -3.79
CA ARG A 46 11.53 8.74 -4.84
C ARG A 46 10.18 9.42 -4.80
N ALA A 47 9.58 9.60 -5.99
CA ALA A 47 8.16 9.89 -6.08
C ALA A 47 7.36 8.58 -6.14
N ASN A 48 6.08 8.63 -5.75
CA ASN A 48 5.19 7.47 -5.81
C ASN A 48 4.87 7.01 -7.25
N ASP A 49 5.23 7.82 -8.26
CA ASP A 49 5.16 7.49 -9.70
C ASP A 49 6.41 6.76 -10.21
N GLY A 50 7.37 6.48 -9.33
CA GLY A 50 8.62 5.81 -9.65
C GLY A 50 9.76 6.72 -10.11
N ALA A 51 9.56 8.04 -10.19
CA ALA A 51 10.64 8.98 -10.50
C ALA A 51 11.65 9.02 -9.35
N THR A 52 12.92 8.92 -9.69
CA THR A 52 14.02 9.10 -8.72
C THR A 52 14.28 10.60 -8.57
N LEU A 53 14.22 11.11 -7.35
CA LEU A 53 14.60 12.48 -7.04
C LEU A 53 15.91 12.46 -6.26
N GLN A 54 16.74 13.45 -6.56
CA GLN A 54 17.96 13.71 -5.80
C GLN A 54 17.54 14.21 -4.41
N ALA A 55 17.59 13.28 -3.47
CA ALA A 55 17.02 13.47 -2.16
C ALA A 55 18.11 13.73 -1.14
N PHE A 56 17.74 14.42 -0.11
CA PHE A 56 18.47 14.50 1.15
C PHE A 56 19.55 15.55 1.30
N SER A 57 20.25 16.01 0.28
CA SER A 57 21.26 17.06 0.44
C SER A 57 20.65 18.38 0.93
N ASP A 58 19.42 18.65 0.52
CA ASP A 58 18.78 19.97 0.77
C ASP A 58 17.93 20.01 2.04
N ALA A 59 17.64 18.84 2.66
CA ALA A 59 16.79 18.74 3.85
C ALA A 59 17.57 18.72 5.19
N GLY A 60 18.85 19.08 5.18
CA GLY A 60 19.68 19.10 6.41
C GLY A 60 20.09 17.73 6.94
N PHE A 61 19.72 16.64 6.27
CA PHE A 61 20.07 15.27 6.67
C PHE A 61 21.32 14.73 5.94
N ALA A 62 21.92 15.51 5.06
CA ALA A 62 23.15 15.15 4.36
C ALA A 62 24.27 14.81 5.34
N GLY A 63 24.88 13.64 5.18
CA GLY A 63 26.00 13.20 6.03
C GLY A 63 25.64 12.53 7.35
N THR A 64 24.35 12.46 7.73
CA THR A 64 23.94 11.88 9.01
C THR A 64 23.78 10.36 9.00
N GLY A 65 23.91 9.69 7.84
CA GLY A 65 23.61 8.26 7.69
C GLY A 65 22.11 7.92 7.71
N PHE A 66 21.22 8.88 7.89
CA PHE A 66 19.78 8.69 7.93
C PHE A 66 19.20 8.08 6.63
N ALA A 67 19.82 8.34 5.48
CA ALA A 67 19.38 7.74 4.21
C ALA A 67 19.42 6.21 4.24
N LYS A 68 20.40 5.61 4.92
CA LYS A 68 20.48 4.14 5.13
C LYS A 68 19.46 3.66 6.16
N ILE A 69 19.17 4.47 7.17
CA ILE A 69 18.23 4.17 8.25
C ILE A 69 16.79 4.28 7.73
N ALA A 70 16.52 5.29 6.90
CA ALA A 70 15.22 5.49 6.27
C ALA A 70 14.96 4.55 5.10
N SER A 71 16.00 3.90 4.56
CA SER A 71 15.82 2.98 3.43
C SER A 71 14.94 1.81 3.85
N VAL A 72 13.66 1.98 3.61
CA VAL A 72 12.69 0.88 3.66
C VAL A 72 13.14 -0.14 2.62
N PRO A 73 13.38 -1.41 3.01
CA PRO A 73 13.86 -2.41 2.08
C PRO A 73 12.98 -2.49 0.85
N GLY A 74 13.50 -2.09 -0.27
CA GLY A 74 13.28 -2.49 -1.64
C GLY A 74 11.88 -2.56 -2.26
N ARG A 75 10.79 -2.56 -1.48
CA ARG A 75 9.45 -2.82 -2.01
C ARG A 75 8.49 -1.62 -2.01
N TYR A 76 8.89 -0.50 -1.44
CA TYR A 76 8.01 0.66 -1.28
C TYR A 76 8.41 1.79 -2.22
N THR A 77 7.45 2.36 -2.90
CA THR A 77 7.60 3.47 -3.85
C THR A 77 7.38 4.83 -3.22
N GLY A 78 7.62 4.98 -1.93
CA GLY A 78 7.42 6.23 -1.19
C GLY A 78 6.42 6.11 -0.05
N LEU A 79 5.95 7.23 0.48
CA LEU A 79 4.93 7.27 1.52
C LEU A 79 3.62 6.68 1.04
N HIS A 80 3.03 5.81 1.85
CA HIS A 80 1.68 5.29 1.62
C HIS A 80 1.07 4.74 2.90
N ALA A 81 -0.25 4.74 2.95
CA ALA A 81 -1.02 3.94 3.89
C ALA A 81 -1.54 2.68 3.19
N LEU A 82 -1.63 1.58 3.92
CA LEU A 82 -2.09 0.29 3.43
C LEU A 82 -3.61 0.21 3.54
N PHE A 83 -4.29 -0.24 2.45
CA PHE A 83 -5.71 -0.59 2.45
C PHE A 83 -5.94 -2.07 2.12
N LYS A 84 -5.12 -2.68 1.29
CA LYS A 84 -5.02 -4.14 1.13
C LYS A 84 -3.57 -4.52 0.89
N ALA A 85 -3.09 -5.44 1.73
CA ALA A 85 -1.74 -5.99 1.66
C ALA A 85 -1.45 -6.63 0.30
N PRO A 86 -0.17 -6.76 -0.11
CA PRO A 86 0.18 -7.38 -1.38
C PRO A 86 -0.37 -8.81 -1.51
N PHE A 87 -1.11 -9.08 -2.59
CA PHE A 87 -1.72 -10.37 -2.92
C PHE A 87 -1.44 -10.76 -4.38
N ALA A 88 -1.34 -12.05 -4.66
CA ALA A 88 -1.38 -12.56 -6.02
C ALA A 88 -2.83 -12.60 -6.51
N LEU A 89 -3.04 -12.41 -7.82
CA LEU A 89 -4.37 -12.64 -8.40
C LEU A 89 -4.68 -14.12 -8.40
N ARG A 90 -5.95 -14.45 -8.11
CA ARG A 90 -6.49 -15.80 -8.25
C ARG A 90 -6.40 -16.22 -9.71
N ASP A 91 -6.17 -17.50 -9.94
CA ASP A 91 -6.12 -18.08 -11.28
C ASP A 91 -7.38 -17.76 -12.08
N GLY A 92 -7.19 -17.37 -13.33
CA GLY A 92 -8.28 -16.97 -14.25
C GLY A 92 -8.82 -15.55 -14.04
N VAL A 93 -8.36 -14.82 -13.02
CA VAL A 93 -8.76 -13.43 -12.79
C VAL A 93 -7.86 -12.47 -13.57
N ALA A 94 -8.47 -11.65 -14.44
CA ALA A 94 -7.74 -10.67 -15.24
C ALA A 94 -7.49 -9.38 -14.42
N LEU A 95 -6.33 -8.74 -14.67
CA LEU A 95 -6.02 -7.42 -14.08
C LEU A 95 -7.08 -6.36 -14.40
N ASP A 96 -7.66 -6.40 -15.58
CA ASP A 96 -8.69 -5.42 -15.98
C ASP A 96 -9.99 -5.58 -15.19
N ALA A 97 -10.33 -6.80 -14.74
CA ALA A 97 -11.44 -7.01 -13.83
C ALA A 97 -11.15 -6.36 -12.45
N LEU A 98 -9.92 -6.49 -11.93
CA LEU A 98 -9.49 -5.82 -10.70
C LEU A 98 -9.58 -4.28 -10.83
N LYS A 99 -9.09 -3.72 -11.95
CA LYS A 99 -9.17 -2.28 -12.23
C LYS A 99 -10.62 -1.80 -12.31
N SER A 100 -11.49 -2.52 -13.01
CA SER A 100 -12.91 -2.19 -13.14
C SER A 100 -13.61 -2.22 -11.78
N ARG A 101 -13.28 -3.21 -10.94
CA ARG A 101 -13.77 -3.28 -9.56
C ARG A 101 -13.30 -2.08 -8.74
N LEU A 102 -12.04 -1.65 -8.87
CA LEU A 102 -11.52 -0.46 -8.19
C LEU A 102 -12.24 0.82 -8.62
N VAL A 103 -12.50 1.01 -9.90
CA VAL A 103 -13.31 2.14 -10.40
C VAL A 103 -14.68 2.15 -9.73
N SER A 104 -15.40 1.03 -9.80
CA SER A 104 -16.73 0.89 -9.22
C SER A 104 -16.73 1.00 -7.69
N PHE A 105 -15.69 0.50 -7.04
CA PHE A 105 -15.52 0.62 -5.59
C PHE A 105 -15.29 2.07 -5.17
N ALA A 106 -14.34 2.75 -5.80
CA ALA A 106 -13.94 4.10 -5.44
C ALA A 106 -15.06 5.12 -5.71
N SER A 107 -15.75 5.03 -6.85
CA SER A 107 -16.80 5.98 -7.23
C SER A 107 -18.00 6.03 -6.28
N ARG A 108 -18.19 5.01 -5.44
CA ARG A 108 -19.31 4.91 -4.49
C ARG A 108 -18.92 5.26 -3.05
N ARG A 109 -17.73 5.78 -2.81
CA ARG A 109 -17.21 6.05 -1.47
C ARG A 109 -16.70 7.46 -1.36
N LYS A 110 -17.02 8.09 -0.23
CA LYS A 110 -16.60 9.47 0.03
C LYS A 110 -15.16 9.53 0.48
N PRO A 111 -14.45 10.62 0.15
CA PRO A 111 -13.19 10.96 0.80
C PRO A 111 -13.33 10.99 2.32
N ALA A 112 -12.25 10.67 3.01
CA ALA A 112 -12.20 10.68 4.47
C ALA A 112 -10.96 11.39 4.98
N GLU A 113 -11.13 12.16 6.06
CA GLU A 113 -10.07 12.94 6.68
C GLU A 113 -9.40 12.13 7.79
N THR A 114 -8.09 12.30 7.93
CA THR A 114 -7.36 11.74 9.08
C THR A 114 -7.50 12.60 10.33
N GLY A 115 -7.87 13.88 10.18
CA GLY A 115 -7.57 14.86 11.19
C GLY A 115 -6.06 15.05 11.40
N PRO A 116 -5.62 15.74 12.45
CA PRO A 116 -4.21 15.88 12.77
C PRO A 116 -3.50 14.54 12.92
N LEU A 117 -2.27 14.48 12.43
CA LEU A 117 -1.40 13.31 12.54
C LEU A 117 -0.37 13.52 13.65
N THR A 118 0.19 12.43 14.14
CA THR A 118 1.35 12.46 15.05
C THR A 118 2.37 11.42 14.62
N LEU A 119 3.63 11.69 14.96
CA LEU A 119 4.72 10.75 14.81
C LEU A 119 4.63 9.71 15.94
N ALA A 120 4.61 8.44 15.59
CA ALA A 120 4.45 7.35 16.54
C ALA A 120 5.34 6.15 16.21
N ARG A 121 5.47 5.24 17.17
CA ARG A 121 6.12 3.95 16.96
C ARG A 121 5.08 2.88 16.71
N ALA A 122 5.30 2.08 15.67
CA ALA A 122 4.58 0.84 15.40
C ALA A 122 5.60 -0.31 15.40
N GLY A 123 5.77 -0.94 16.55
CA GLY A 123 6.86 -1.90 16.78
C GLY A 123 8.23 -1.26 16.54
N ARG A 124 8.93 -1.74 15.51
CA ARG A 124 10.27 -1.25 15.12
C ARG A 124 10.23 -0.16 14.03
N PHE A 125 9.07 0.37 13.69
CA PHE A 125 8.89 1.35 12.63
C PHE A 125 8.48 2.70 13.21
N LEU A 126 8.89 3.81 12.56
CA LEU A 126 8.26 5.11 12.75
C LEU A 126 7.15 5.27 11.72
N VAL A 127 6.03 5.78 12.18
CA VAL A 127 4.83 5.99 11.38
C VAL A 127 4.20 7.34 11.68
N LEU A 128 3.47 7.90 10.71
CA LEU A 128 2.47 8.93 10.99
C LEU A 128 1.12 8.26 11.20
N ARG A 129 0.45 8.57 12.28
CA ARG A 129 -0.89 8.08 12.57
C ARG A 129 -1.82 9.22 12.99
N PRO A 130 -3.13 9.11 12.79
CA PRO A 130 -4.10 10.04 13.35
C PRO A 130 -3.95 10.16 14.87
N VAL A 131 -4.16 11.36 15.40
CA VAL A 131 -4.21 11.61 16.85
C VAL A 131 -5.48 11.00 17.41
N GLU A 132 -6.60 11.20 16.73
CA GLU A 132 -7.91 10.70 17.11
C GLU A 132 -8.30 9.47 16.25
N PRO A 133 -9.23 8.63 16.74
CA PRO A 133 -9.81 7.53 15.96
C PRO A 133 -10.39 8.02 14.63
N THR A 134 -10.25 7.20 13.58
CA THR A 134 -10.74 7.53 12.23
C THR A 134 -11.73 6.49 11.71
N PRO A 135 -12.92 6.34 12.30
CA PRO A 135 -13.90 5.33 11.90
C PRO A 135 -14.22 5.31 10.39
N PRO A 136 -14.31 6.47 9.70
CA PRO A 136 -14.52 6.46 8.24
C PRO A 136 -13.39 5.77 7.45
N LEU A 137 -12.12 5.92 7.88
CA LEU A 137 -10.97 5.27 7.25
C LEU A 137 -10.92 3.78 7.60
N GLU A 138 -11.19 3.44 8.85
CA GLU A 138 -11.27 2.04 9.30
C GLU A 138 -12.37 1.30 8.53
N TRP A 139 -13.52 1.93 8.35
CA TRP A 139 -14.62 1.40 7.56
C TRP A 139 -14.27 1.25 6.07
N LEU A 140 -13.60 2.26 5.48
CA LEU A 140 -13.14 2.20 4.09
C LEU A 140 -12.15 1.05 3.89
N ALA A 141 -11.23 0.84 4.84
CA ALA A 141 -10.26 -0.26 4.79
C ALA A 141 -10.94 -1.62 4.90
N ALA A 142 -11.88 -1.79 5.84
CA ALA A 142 -12.63 -3.02 5.99
C ALA A 142 -13.42 -3.37 4.72
N GLN A 143 -14.09 -2.37 4.12
CA GLN A 143 -14.78 -2.55 2.84
C GLN A 143 -13.80 -2.89 1.70
N CYS A 144 -12.60 -2.29 1.70
CA CYS A 144 -11.57 -2.59 0.71
C CYS A 144 -11.13 -4.06 0.81
N VAL A 145 -10.85 -4.56 2.01
CA VAL A 145 -10.51 -5.97 2.22
C VAL A 145 -11.61 -6.86 1.66
N GLY A 146 -12.87 -6.68 2.09
CA GLY A 146 -13.99 -7.52 1.66
C GLY A 146 -14.28 -7.43 0.15
N ALA A 147 -14.14 -6.24 -0.47
CA ALA A 147 -14.42 -6.05 -1.89
C ALA A 147 -13.39 -6.68 -2.83
N PHE A 148 -12.17 -6.89 -2.35
CA PHE A 148 -11.05 -7.38 -3.16
C PHE A 148 -10.51 -8.74 -2.70
N ASP A 149 -11.17 -9.39 -1.75
CA ASP A 149 -10.75 -10.71 -1.29
C ASP A 149 -10.99 -11.79 -2.35
N ASP A 150 -12.09 -11.71 -3.07
CA ASP A 150 -12.41 -12.62 -4.18
C ASP A 150 -11.38 -12.57 -5.33
N PHE A 151 -10.60 -11.51 -5.43
CA PHE A 151 -9.53 -11.35 -6.41
C PHE A 151 -8.22 -11.97 -5.96
N ALA A 152 -8.04 -12.18 -4.67
CA ALA A 152 -6.81 -12.70 -4.10
C ALA A 152 -6.72 -14.23 -4.23
N ALA A 153 -5.57 -14.72 -4.64
CA ALA A 153 -5.24 -16.12 -4.49
C ALA A 153 -5.13 -16.47 -2.99
N PRO A 154 -5.36 -17.73 -2.62
CA PRO A 154 -5.15 -18.17 -1.24
C PRO A 154 -3.74 -17.82 -0.76
N THR A 155 -3.63 -17.30 0.46
CA THR A 155 -2.35 -16.97 1.08
C THR A 155 -1.50 -18.21 1.26
N THR A 156 -0.26 -18.16 0.79
CA THR A 156 0.69 -19.25 0.92
C THR A 156 1.18 -19.39 2.37
N GLU A 157 1.70 -20.57 2.73
CA GLU A 157 2.30 -20.79 4.06
C GLU A 157 3.48 -19.86 4.32
N THR A 158 4.30 -19.59 3.31
CA THR A 158 5.43 -18.64 3.41
C THR A 158 4.95 -17.22 3.72
N GLU A 159 3.84 -16.80 3.14
CA GLU A 159 3.25 -15.47 3.40
C GLU A 159 2.65 -15.40 4.81
N ARG A 160 1.93 -16.45 5.26
CA ARG A 160 1.42 -16.50 6.63
C ARG A 160 2.54 -16.46 7.65
N SER A 161 3.58 -17.26 7.44
CA SER A 161 4.75 -17.31 8.32
C SER A 161 5.49 -15.98 8.41
N ALA A 162 5.51 -15.19 7.33
CA ALA A 162 6.12 -13.86 7.33
C ALA A 162 5.38 -12.84 8.21
N HIS A 163 4.08 -13.06 8.46
CA HIS A 163 3.23 -12.23 9.33
C HIS A 163 2.95 -12.88 10.69
N ALA A 164 3.32 -14.15 10.87
CA ALA A 164 3.12 -14.85 12.14
C ALA A 164 3.98 -14.23 13.25
N SER A 165 3.37 -14.07 14.41
CA SER A 165 4.03 -13.61 15.63
C SER A 165 3.43 -14.31 16.84
N PRO A 166 4.23 -14.72 17.84
CA PRO A 166 3.71 -15.30 19.06
C PRO A 166 2.78 -14.37 19.84
N ASN A 167 2.86 -13.06 19.57
CA ASN A 167 2.08 -12.02 20.26
C ASN A 167 0.72 -11.73 19.60
N LEU A 168 0.34 -12.43 18.51
CA LEU A 168 -0.97 -12.26 17.92
C LEU A 168 -2.06 -12.81 18.85
N SER A 169 -3.17 -12.09 18.98
CA SER A 169 -4.38 -12.60 19.62
C SER A 169 -4.99 -13.74 18.79
N ASP A 170 -5.91 -14.51 19.37
CA ASP A 170 -6.63 -15.57 18.63
C ASP A 170 -7.40 -15.00 17.45
N TYR A 171 -7.99 -13.82 17.63
CA TYR A 171 -8.68 -13.11 16.56
C TYR A 171 -7.73 -12.65 15.44
N GLN A 172 -6.57 -12.11 15.80
CA GLN A 172 -5.55 -11.73 14.79
C GLN A 172 -5.01 -12.94 14.04
N ARG A 173 -4.87 -14.10 14.70
CA ARG A 173 -4.52 -15.36 14.02
C ARG A 173 -5.60 -15.77 13.01
N LEU A 174 -6.87 -15.68 13.41
CA LEU A 174 -7.99 -15.95 12.50
C LEU A 174 -7.99 -15.01 11.28
N LEU A 175 -7.71 -13.71 11.48
CA LEU A 175 -7.60 -12.76 10.38
C LEU A 175 -6.42 -13.07 9.46
N LEU A 176 -5.27 -13.46 10.01
CA LEU A 176 -4.11 -13.89 9.23
C LEU A 176 -4.43 -15.12 8.36
N GLU A 177 -5.14 -16.11 8.91
CA GLU A 177 -5.57 -17.29 8.17
C GLU A 177 -6.55 -16.94 7.06
N SER A 178 -7.52 -16.06 7.35
CA SER A 178 -8.60 -15.73 6.43
C SER A 178 -8.17 -14.75 5.32
N PHE A 179 -7.35 -13.75 5.65
CA PHE A 179 -7.04 -12.62 4.76
C PHE A 179 -5.55 -12.44 4.46
N GLY A 180 -4.68 -13.25 5.07
CA GLY A 180 -3.22 -13.13 4.93
C GLY A 180 -2.60 -11.95 5.66
N ASP A 181 -3.37 -11.23 6.47
CA ASP A 181 -2.93 -10.07 7.26
C ASP A 181 -3.69 -10.03 8.59
N PRO A 182 -3.01 -10.03 9.75
CA PRO A 182 -3.66 -10.01 11.06
C PRO A 182 -4.23 -8.65 11.44
N PHE A 183 -3.88 -7.58 10.72
CA PHE A 183 -4.24 -6.20 11.03
C PHE A 183 -5.25 -5.62 10.03
N VAL A 184 -6.31 -6.39 9.73
CA VAL A 184 -7.41 -5.99 8.86
C VAL A 184 -8.72 -5.88 9.65
N LEU A 185 -9.77 -5.39 9.04
CA LEU A 185 -11.11 -5.21 9.61
C LEU A 185 -11.05 -4.39 10.91
N SER A 186 -11.52 -4.93 12.04
CA SER A 186 -11.51 -4.22 13.35
C SER A 186 -10.12 -4.01 13.94
N GLU A 187 -9.12 -4.78 13.48
CA GLU A 187 -7.72 -4.63 13.87
C GLU A 187 -6.99 -3.57 13.02
N TYR A 188 -7.61 -3.08 11.97
CA TYR A 188 -7.00 -2.08 11.10
C TYR A 188 -6.77 -0.76 11.85
N ARG A 189 -5.61 -0.16 11.64
CA ARG A 189 -5.29 1.20 12.10
C ARG A 189 -4.62 1.93 10.93
N PHE A 190 -5.12 3.11 10.63
CA PHE A 190 -4.51 3.95 9.59
C PHE A 190 -3.16 4.45 10.05
N TYR A 191 -2.14 4.23 9.26
CA TYR A 191 -0.82 4.85 9.43
C TYR A 191 -0.06 4.92 8.10
N ILE A 192 0.90 5.85 8.05
CA ILE A 192 1.85 6.01 6.95
C ILE A 192 3.23 5.68 7.48
N THR A 193 3.86 4.64 6.93
CA THR A 193 5.19 4.19 7.38
C THR A 193 6.28 5.13 6.88
N LEU A 194 7.14 5.58 7.80
CA LEU A 194 8.26 6.48 7.51
C LEU A 194 9.59 5.74 7.38
N THR A 195 9.79 4.66 8.13
CA THR A 195 11.08 3.97 8.19
C THR A 195 10.97 2.48 7.98
N GLY A 196 12.09 1.84 7.69
CA GLY A 196 12.28 0.41 7.92
C GLY A 196 12.33 0.07 9.41
N PRO A 197 12.55 -1.21 9.76
CA PRO A 197 12.68 -1.63 11.15
C PRO A 197 13.99 -1.10 11.76
N LEU A 198 13.86 -0.35 12.86
CA LEU A 198 14.94 0.27 13.60
C LEU A 198 15.01 -0.29 15.03
N ASP A 199 16.16 -0.19 15.67
CA ASP A 199 16.26 -0.36 17.13
C ASP A 199 15.76 0.88 17.89
N ALA A 200 15.60 0.77 19.20
CA ALA A 200 15.03 1.82 20.02
C ALA A 200 15.82 3.14 19.98
N THR A 201 17.16 3.05 19.93
CA THR A 201 18.03 4.24 19.89
C THR A 201 17.90 4.98 18.55
N HIS A 202 17.87 4.25 17.46
CA HIS A 202 17.65 4.85 16.13
C HIS A 202 16.23 5.40 15.98
N LEU A 203 15.22 4.70 16.49
CA LEU A 203 13.84 5.22 16.51
C LEU A 203 13.75 6.58 17.20
N GLU A 204 14.38 6.72 18.36
CA GLU A 204 14.39 7.98 19.11
C GLU A 204 15.09 9.10 18.36
N ARG A 205 16.30 8.85 17.87
CA ARG A 205 17.08 9.84 17.11
C ARG A 205 16.37 10.31 15.84
N VAL A 206 15.79 9.37 15.08
CA VAL A 206 15.06 9.70 13.85
C VAL A 206 13.78 10.45 14.18
N SER A 207 13.07 10.07 15.25
CA SER A 207 11.86 10.77 15.72
C SER A 207 12.17 12.23 16.05
N GLN A 208 13.21 12.49 16.85
CA GLN A 208 13.61 13.85 17.22
C GLN A 208 14.03 14.69 16.02
N ALA A 209 14.70 14.10 15.04
CA ALA A 209 15.14 14.82 13.84
C ALA A 209 13.99 15.09 12.85
N LEU A 210 12.98 14.21 12.77
CA LEU A 210 11.88 14.35 11.84
C LEU A 210 10.76 15.26 12.35
N TRP A 211 10.53 15.30 13.67
CA TRP A 211 9.38 16.01 14.20
C TRP A 211 9.33 17.49 13.82
N PRO A 212 10.41 18.28 13.88
CA PRO A 212 10.38 19.71 13.48
C PRO A 212 9.98 19.92 12.02
N VAL A 213 10.27 18.94 11.15
CA VAL A 213 9.92 19.02 9.72
C VAL A 213 8.47 18.57 9.47
N LEU A 214 7.95 17.71 10.32
CA LEU A 214 6.63 17.09 10.16
C LEU A 214 5.52 17.79 10.91
N GLU A 215 5.82 18.61 11.92
CA GLU A 215 4.85 19.20 12.83
C GLU A 215 3.73 19.96 12.09
N GLU A 216 4.10 20.87 11.20
CA GLU A 216 3.13 21.64 10.40
C GLU A 216 2.33 20.75 9.43
N ILE A 217 3.02 19.79 8.79
CA ILE A 217 2.39 18.82 7.88
C ILE A 217 1.38 17.97 8.65
N CYS A 218 1.75 17.52 9.86
CA CYS A 218 0.91 16.70 10.72
C CYS A 218 -0.31 17.47 11.25
N ALA A 219 -0.14 18.73 11.61
CA ALA A 219 -1.24 19.58 12.09
C ALA A 219 -2.36 19.72 11.05
N SER A 220 -1.99 19.79 9.77
CA SER A 220 -2.95 19.90 8.65
C SER A 220 -3.73 18.59 8.39
N GLY A 221 -3.22 17.45 8.82
CA GLY A 221 -3.80 16.15 8.49
C GLY A 221 -3.74 15.80 6.99
N VAL A 222 -4.46 14.76 6.61
CA VAL A 222 -4.52 14.27 5.22
C VAL A 222 -5.92 13.86 4.83
N THR A 223 -6.35 14.23 3.63
CA THR A 223 -7.56 13.70 3.01
C THR A 223 -7.21 12.46 2.20
N VAL A 224 -7.80 11.32 2.55
CA VAL A 224 -7.79 10.12 1.71
C VAL A 224 -8.87 10.30 0.64
N ASP A 225 -8.47 10.84 -0.51
CA ASP A 225 -9.35 11.19 -1.64
C ASP A 225 -9.31 10.17 -2.78
N GLY A 226 -8.59 9.07 -2.61
CA GLY A 226 -8.47 8.03 -3.61
C GLY A 226 -7.67 6.84 -3.13
N LEU A 227 -7.80 5.75 -3.84
CA LEU A 227 -7.00 4.53 -3.68
C LEU A 227 -6.11 4.33 -4.90
N SER A 228 -5.00 3.67 -4.72
CA SER A 228 -4.05 3.41 -5.80
C SER A 228 -3.70 1.94 -5.86
N LEU A 229 -3.75 1.39 -7.07
CA LEU A 229 -3.29 0.03 -7.35
C LEU A 229 -1.80 0.06 -7.66
N PHE A 230 -1.07 -0.78 -6.97
CA PHE A 230 0.35 -1.02 -7.22
C PHE A 230 0.58 -2.47 -7.64
N GLY A 231 1.61 -2.70 -8.45
CA GLY A 231 2.04 -4.03 -8.87
C GLY A 231 3.50 -4.27 -8.54
N ASP A 232 3.79 -5.49 -8.05
CA ASP A 232 5.13 -5.99 -7.77
C ASP A 232 5.48 -7.10 -8.78
N SER A 233 6.52 -6.90 -9.57
CA SER A 233 7.00 -7.89 -10.53
C SER A 233 7.75 -9.07 -9.88
N GLY A 234 7.95 -9.03 -8.56
CA GLY A 234 8.74 -10.04 -7.83
C GLY A 234 10.25 -9.86 -7.99
N SER A 235 10.69 -8.97 -8.89
CA SER A 235 12.09 -8.59 -9.11
C SER A 235 12.33 -7.16 -8.63
N ARG A 236 13.56 -6.79 -8.27
CA ARG A 236 13.89 -5.36 -8.11
C ARG A 236 13.72 -4.66 -9.47
N PRO A 237 13.03 -3.54 -9.55
CA PRO A 237 12.73 -2.49 -8.59
C PRO A 237 11.42 -2.68 -7.81
N PRO A 238 11.12 -1.72 -6.88
CA PRO A 238 9.93 -1.74 -6.01
C PRO A 238 8.60 -1.76 -6.76
N MET A 239 7.51 -1.96 -6.04
CA MET A 239 6.14 -1.89 -6.56
C MET A 239 5.92 -0.62 -7.39
N ARG A 240 5.25 -0.76 -8.52
CA ARG A 240 4.94 0.34 -9.44
C ARG A 240 3.49 0.74 -9.33
N LEU A 241 3.22 2.03 -9.40
CA LEU A 241 1.87 2.55 -9.54
C LEU A 241 1.28 2.12 -10.88
N ILE A 242 0.13 1.44 -10.83
CA ILE A 242 -0.64 1.03 -12.03
C ILE A 242 -1.74 2.06 -12.33
N GLY A 243 -2.41 2.57 -11.28
CA GLY A 243 -3.46 3.56 -11.44
C GLY A 243 -3.94 4.15 -10.11
N ARG A 244 -4.51 5.33 -10.19
CA ARG A 244 -5.17 6.03 -9.08
C ARG A 244 -6.68 6.07 -9.35
N TYR A 245 -7.47 5.77 -8.33
CA TYR A 245 -8.91 5.66 -8.37
C TYR A 245 -9.48 6.65 -7.35
N ARG A 246 -10.02 7.74 -7.85
CA ARG A 246 -10.56 8.80 -7.00
C ARG A 246 -11.83 8.33 -6.31
N LEU A 247 -11.96 8.63 -5.02
CA LEU A 247 -13.19 8.42 -4.30
C LEU A 247 -14.25 9.39 -4.82
N GLY A 248 -15.49 8.91 -4.91
CA GLY A 248 -16.63 9.71 -5.35
C GLY A 248 -16.99 10.79 -4.32
N ALA A 249 -17.82 11.75 -4.75
CA ALA A 249 -18.35 12.79 -3.89
C ALA A 249 -19.55 12.30 -3.06
#